data_33765cda2810bcdcac52404da7fb067d
#
_entry.id   33765cda2810bcdcac52404da7fb067d
#
_cell.length_a   1.000
_cell.length_b   1.000
_cell.length_c   1.000
_cell.angle_alpha   90.00
_cell.angle_beta   90.00
_cell.angle_gamma   90.00
#
_symmetry.space_group_name_H-M   'P 1'
#
loop_
_entity.id
_entity.type
_entity.pdbx_description
1 polymer ?
#
loop_
_entity_poly.entity_id
_entity_poly.type
_entity_poly.pdbx_seq_one_letter_code
_entity_poly.pdbx_strand_id
1 'polypeptide(L)'
;NTAEDYLRAAIETANWIDTLAVKTEYGRIWKALPEGQEGYREDVPMFTSKSMYDGSAGIGIFMIRLYEATSDERWLKEAEEAAAHIIATQVGSEWYQHTLHSDVKGIIPVPGWAAGSYNGPVGEAYFLEDLYQVTRKQEYRDFVLRTADILMEAASRDERGLFWSEQEDITADGGFIVFQDIVYRRTGIRKYLDFASEAAEPGTTAGGEPFPP
;
A
#
# COMPACT_ATOMS: atom_id res chain seq x y z
N ASN A 1 -25.31 -20.85 -8.47
CA ASN A 1 -24.82 -20.05 -7.35
C ASN A 1 -25.55 -18.70 -7.37
N THR A 2 -26.12 -18.32 -6.26
CA THR A 2 -26.81 -17.03 -6.03
C THR A 2 -25.88 -16.03 -5.34
N ALA A 3 -26.27 -14.76 -5.26
CA ALA A 3 -25.54 -13.77 -4.47
C ALA A 3 -25.41 -14.18 -3.00
N GLU A 4 -26.44 -14.84 -2.45
CA GLU A 4 -26.44 -15.36 -1.09
C GLU A 4 -25.42 -16.50 -0.90
N ASP A 5 -25.23 -17.36 -1.92
CA ASP A 5 -24.23 -18.43 -1.88
C ASP A 5 -22.80 -17.85 -1.82
N TYR A 6 -22.53 -16.78 -2.61
CA TYR A 6 -21.24 -16.11 -2.59
C TYR A 6 -20.99 -15.37 -1.26
N LEU A 7 -22.00 -14.69 -0.72
CA LEU A 7 -21.87 -14.00 0.56
C LEU A 7 -21.60 -15.00 1.70
N ARG A 8 -22.32 -16.12 1.72
CA ARG A 8 -22.10 -17.18 2.71
C ARG A 8 -20.66 -17.71 2.61
N ALA A 9 -20.18 -18.02 1.40
CA ALA A 9 -18.81 -18.48 1.20
C ALA A 9 -17.76 -17.42 1.64
N ALA A 10 -18.02 -16.15 1.37
CA ALA A 10 -17.15 -15.07 1.82
C ALA A 10 -17.09 -14.98 3.36
N ILE A 11 -18.24 -15.10 4.05
CA ILE A 11 -18.30 -15.11 5.53
C ILE A 11 -17.57 -16.34 6.10
N GLU A 12 -17.76 -17.52 5.52
CA GLU A 12 -17.05 -18.74 5.92
C GLU A 12 -15.53 -18.58 5.76
N THR A 13 -15.10 -18.01 4.63
CA THR A 13 -13.69 -17.69 4.37
C THR A 13 -13.14 -16.69 5.38
N ALA A 14 -13.87 -15.61 5.68
CA ALA A 14 -13.45 -14.63 6.67
C ALA A 14 -13.32 -15.24 8.07
N ASN A 15 -14.26 -16.09 8.49
CA ASN A 15 -14.18 -16.81 9.76
C ASN A 15 -12.94 -17.71 9.81
N TRP A 16 -12.60 -18.38 8.71
CA TRP A 16 -11.38 -19.17 8.64
C TRP A 16 -10.11 -18.30 8.71
N ILE A 17 -10.07 -17.18 7.97
CA ILE A 17 -8.96 -16.22 8.01
C ILE A 17 -8.77 -15.68 9.43
N ASP A 18 -9.85 -15.35 10.15
CA ASP A 18 -9.76 -14.85 11.52
C ASP A 18 -9.08 -15.86 12.46
N THR A 19 -9.24 -17.17 12.24
CA THR A 19 -8.52 -18.20 13.00
C THR A 19 -7.01 -18.18 12.83
N LEU A 20 -6.52 -17.56 11.74
CA LEU A 20 -5.09 -17.44 11.44
C LEU A 20 -4.50 -16.11 11.92
N ALA A 21 -5.32 -15.23 12.45
CA ALA A 21 -4.89 -13.92 12.93
C ALA A 21 -3.93 -14.05 14.13
N VAL A 22 -2.86 -13.25 14.10
CA VAL A 22 -1.91 -13.13 15.20
C VAL A 22 -2.15 -11.81 15.92
N LYS A 23 -2.40 -11.87 17.23
CA LYS A 23 -2.50 -10.65 18.06
C LYS A 23 -1.12 -10.06 18.29
N THR A 24 -1.03 -8.75 18.19
CA THR A 24 0.17 -7.96 18.47
C THR A 24 -0.10 -6.96 19.58
N GLU A 25 0.93 -6.24 20.01
CA GLU A 25 0.79 -5.15 20.99
C GLU A 25 -0.17 -4.04 20.50
N TYR A 26 -0.23 -3.81 19.17
CA TYR A 26 -0.98 -2.71 18.58
C TYR A 26 -2.32 -3.13 17.97
N GLY A 27 -2.54 -4.43 17.75
CA GLY A 27 -3.75 -4.91 17.08
C GLY A 27 -3.61 -6.36 16.61
N ARG A 28 -3.89 -6.62 15.33
CA ARG A 28 -3.75 -7.94 14.72
C ARG A 28 -3.07 -7.89 13.35
N ILE A 29 -2.48 -9.01 12.98
CA ILE A 29 -1.91 -9.23 11.65
C ILE A 29 -2.24 -10.62 11.13
N TRP A 30 -2.10 -10.81 9.83
CA TRP A 30 -2.05 -12.11 9.18
C TRP A 30 -0.71 -12.24 8.47
N LYS A 31 0.03 -13.28 8.79
CA LYS A 31 1.36 -13.50 8.20
C LYS A 31 1.22 -14.06 6.79
N ALA A 32 1.91 -13.47 5.83
CA ALA A 32 1.96 -13.93 4.44
C ALA A 32 2.50 -15.35 4.33
N LEU A 33 3.58 -15.62 5.08
CA LEU A 33 4.18 -16.94 5.18
C LEU A 33 4.27 -17.36 6.65
N PRO A 34 3.95 -18.60 6.99
CA PRO A 34 4.18 -19.13 8.34
C PRO A 34 5.65 -19.06 8.72
N GLU A 35 5.91 -18.79 10.00
CA GLU A 35 7.25 -18.89 10.57
C GLU A 35 7.91 -20.24 10.24
N GLY A 36 9.16 -20.22 9.76
CA GLY A 36 9.91 -21.41 9.42
C GLY A 36 9.71 -21.94 8.00
N GLN A 37 8.87 -21.34 7.17
CA GLN A 37 8.85 -21.63 5.74
C GLN A 37 10.07 -21.03 5.05
N GLU A 38 10.58 -21.76 4.03
CA GLU A 38 11.67 -21.26 3.19
C GLU A 38 11.24 -19.93 2.52
N GLY A 39 12.08 -18.90 2.67
CA GLY A 39 11.79 -17.55 2.13
C GLY A 39 11.14 -16.58 3.14
N TYR A 40 10.76 -17.06 4.34
CA TYR A 40 10.24 -16.15 5.37
C TYR A 40 11.31 -15.19 5.88
N ARG A 41 11.09 -13.89 5.69
CA ARG A 41 12.01 -12.82 6.05
C ARG A 41 11.23 -11.62 6.57
N GLU A 42 11.07 -11.52 7.89
CA GLU A 42 10.36 -10.41 8.53
C GLU A 42 11.14 -9.07 8.47
N ASP A 43 12.44 -9.16 8.25
CA ASP A 43 13.36 -8.03 8.11
C ASP A 43 13.32 -7.37 6.71
N VAL A 44 12.60 -7.96 5.76
CA VAL A 44 12.46 -7.44 4.40
C VAL A 44 11.05 -6.89 4.21
N PRO A 45 10.88 -5.61 3.84
CA PRO A 45 9.57 -4.96 3.75
C PRO A 45 8.54 -5.71 2.90
N MET A 46 8.94 -6.32 1.80
CA MET A 46 8.06 -7.10 0.92
C MET A 46 7.50 -8.38 1.55
N PHE A 47 8.12 -8.89 2.61
CA PHE A 47 7.66 -10.07 3.34
C PHE A 47 6.99 -9.71 4.66
N THR A 48 6.78 -8.42 4.91
CA THR A 48 6.02 -7.99 6.08
C THR A 48 4.57 -8.42 5.96
N SER A 49 3.97 -8.73 7.08
CA SER A 49 2.56 -9.12 7.16
C SER A 49 1.58 -7.97 6.88
N LYS A 50 2.05 -6.87 6.28
CA LYS A 50 1.26 -5.64 6.09
C LYS A 50 0.75 -5.43 4.67
N SER A 51 1.31 -6.14 3.68
CA SER A 51 1.07 -5.89 2.26
C SER A 51 -0.42 -6.01 1.86
N MET A 52 -0.75 -5.40 0.74
CA MET A 52 -2.07 -5.58 0.13
C MET A 52 -2.17 -6.93 -0.61
N TYR A 53 -1.06 -7.45 -1.14
CA TYR A 53 -1.08 -8.66 -1.95
C TYR A 53 -1.26 -9.94 -1.13
N ASP A 54 -0.52 -10.08 -0.04
CA ASP A 54 -0.46 -11.30 0.76
C ASP A 54 -0.51 -11.06 2.28
N GLY A 55 -0.92 -9.87 2.70
CA GLY A 55 -0.90 -9.47 4.11
C GLY A 55 -2.16 -8.76 4.60
N SER A 56 -1.99 -8.09 5.72
CA SER A 56 -3.08 -7.52 6.52
C SER A 56 -3.85 -6.41 5.81
N ALA A 57 -3.23 -5.63 4.92
CA ALA A 57 -3.94 -4.60 4.17
C ALA A 57 -4.96 -5.21 3.21
N GLY A 58 -4.60 -6.26 2.45
CA GLY A 58 -5.54 -6.95 1.56
C GLY A 58 -6.67 -7.64 2.31
N ILE A 59 -6.35 -8.31 3.42
CA ILE A 59 -7.36 -8.91 4.29
C ILE A 59 -8.26 -7.84 4.89
N GLY A 60 -7.71 -6.71 5.33
CA GLY A 60 -8.47 -5.58 5.84
C GLY A 60 -9.47 -5.01 4.82
N ILE A 61 -9.05 -4.86 3.55
CA ILE A 61 -9.97 -4.47 2.47
C ILE A 61 -11.12 -5.48 2.34
N PHE A 62 -10.82 -6.77 2.37
CA PHE A 62 -11.84 -7.81 2.33
C PHE A 62 -12.83 -7.71 3.51
N MET A 63 -12.33 -7.46 4.73
CA MET A 63 -13.17 -7.26 5.90
C MET A 63 -14.06 -6.01 5.77
N ILE A 64 -13.56 -4.91 5.21
CA ILE A 64 -14.37 -3.72 4.93
C ILE A 64 -15.53 -4.05 3.96
N ARG A 65 -15.25 -4.80 2.88
CA ARG A 65 -16.29 -5.23 1.93
C ARG A 65 -17.35 -6.13 2.58
N LEU A 66 -16.94 -7.00 3.51
CA LEU A 66 -17.90 -7.79 4.30
C LEU A 66 -18.75 -6.92 5.23
N TYR A 67 -18.15 -5.93 5.90
CA TYR A 67 -18.91 -4.97 6.68
C TYR A 67 -19.94 -4.22 5.82
N GLU A 68 -19.54 -3.71 4.67
CA GLU A 68 -20.46 -3.03 3.74
C GLU A 68 -21.61 -3.92 3.27
N ALA A 69 -21.34 -5.22 3.06
CA ALA A 69 -22.34 -6.18 2.60
C ALA A 69 -23.27 -6.70 3.70
N THR A 70 -22.81 -6.73 4.95
CA THR A 70 -23.52 -7.40 6.07
C THR A 70 -23.96 -6.46 7.16
N SER A 71 -23.36 -5.28 7.27
CA SER A 71 -23.47 -4.36 8.42
C SER A 71 -23.05 -4.99 9.76
N ASP A 72 -22.25 -6.05 9.73
CA ASP A 72 -21.70 -6.69 10.92
C ASP A 72 -20.42 -5.96 11.35
N GLU A 73 -20.52 -5.20 12.44
CA GLU A 73 -19.44 -4.39 13.02
C GLU A 73 -18.18 -5.20 13.38
N ARG A 74 -18.28 -6.51 13.52
CA ARG A 74 -17.14 -7.38 13.78
C ARG A 74 -16.08 -7.22 12.69
N TRP A 75 -16.50 -7.21 11.42
CA TRP A 75 -15.58 -7.10 10.28
C TRP A 75 -14.86 -5.75 10.24
N LEU A 76 -15.60 -4.68 10.55
CA LEU A 76 -14.98 -3.35 10.63
C LEU A 76 -13.95 -3.29 11.76
N LYS A 77 -14.28 -3.85 12.93
CA LYS A 77 -13.34 -3.90 14.06
C LYS A 77 -12.06 -4.66 13.72
N GLU A 78 -12.16 -5.78 13.01
CA GLU A 78 -10.99 -6.56 12.60
C GLU A 78 -10.11 -5.78 11.63
N ALA A 79 -10.71 -5.08 10.66
CA ALA A 79 -9.98 -4.18 9.78
C ALA A 79 -9.30 -3.04 10.55
N GLU A 80 -9.96 -2.43 11.53
CA GLU A 80 -9.39 -1.39 12.38
C GLU A 80 -8.22 -1.88 13.24
N GLU A 81 -8.28 -3.10 13.76
CA GLU A 81 -7.16 -3.71 14.50
C GLU A 81 -5.94 -3.96 13.59
N ALA A 82 -6.17 -4.35 12.32
CA ALA A 82 -5.09 -4.45 11.34
C ALA A 82 -4.48 -3.08 11.01
N ALA A 83 -5.32 -2.07 10.82
CA ALA A 83 -4.87 -0.71 10.56
C ALA A 83 -4.05 -0.13 11.73
N ALA A 84 -4.47 -0.39 12.96
CA ALA A 84 -3.74 0.06 14.15
C ALA A 84 -2.31 -0.50 14.18
N HIS A 85 -2.15 -1.78 13.84
CA HIS A 85 -0.82 -2.39 13.72
C HIS A 85 0.01 -1.76 12.60
N ILE A 86 -0.58 -1.56 11.41
CA ILE A 86 0.10 -0.94 10.26
C ILE A 86 0.60 0.46 10.63
N ILE A 87 -0.25 1.28 11.23
CA ILE A 87 0.09 2.65 11.63
C ILE A 87 1.19 2.66 12.68
N ALA A 88 1.08 1.83 13.72
CA ALA A 88 2.04 1.79 14.82
C ALA A 88 3.41 1.27 14.41
N THR A 89 3.49 0.43 13.39
CA THR A 89 4.73 -0.17 12.89
C THR A 89 5.26 0.49 11.62
N GLN A 90 4.62 1.56 11.16
CA GLN A 90 5.17 2.36 10.08
C GLN A 90 6.37 3.14 10.61
N VAL A 91 7.57 2.70 10.25
CA VAL A 91 8.78 3.49 10.43
C VAL A 91 8.72 4.72 9.53
N GLY A 92 9.36 5.81 9.92
CA GLY A 92 9.31 7.09 9.21
C GLY A 92 9.77 7.03 7.75
N SER A 93 10.05 8.16 7.12
CA SER A 93 10.52 8.25 5.72
C SER A 93 11.76 7.40 5.42
N GLU A 94 12.50 7.02 6.45
CA GLU A 94 13.68 6.17 6.36
C GLU A 94 13.42 4.83 5.67
N TRP A 95 12.28 4.17 5.91
CA TRP A 95 11.98 2.90 5.24
C TRP A 95 11.84 3.05 3.72
N TYR A 96 11.35 4.19 3.28
CA TYR A 96 11.17 4.46 1.87
C TYR A 96 12.51 4.62 1.15
N GLN A 97 13.46 5.34 1.77
CA GLN A 97 14.84 5.43 1.29
C GLN A 97 15.50 4.06 1.24
N HIS A 98 15.23 3.21 2.23
CA HIS A 98 15.73 1.85 2.27
C HIS A 98 15.15 0.95 1.17
N THR A 99 13.94 1.23 0.72
CA THR A 99 13.25 0.42 -0.29
C THR A 99 13.65 0.82 -1.71
N LEU A 100 13.90 2.10 -1.98
CA LEU A 100 14.21 2.61 -3.31
C LEU A 100 15.70 2.81 -3.58
N HIS A 101 16.48 3.13 -2.56
CA HIS A 101 17.90 3.42 -2.71
C HIS A 101 18.75 2.33 -2.07
N SER A 102 19.25 1.42 -2.90
CA SER A 102 20.10 0.27 -2.49
C SER A 102 21.47 0.63 -1.94
N ASP A 103 21.83 1.91 -1.90
CA ASP A 103 23.19 2.37 -1.57
C ASP A 103 23.45 2.51 -0.06
N VAL A 104 22.47 2.25 0.78
CA VAL A 104 22.64 2.29 2.22
C VAL A 104 23.37 1.02 2.68
N LYS A 105 24.60 1.19 3.16
CA LYS A 105 25.45 0.09 3.61
C LYS A 105 24.75 -0.81 4.62
N GLY A 106 24.63 -2.08 4.28
CA GLY A 106 24.10 -3.12 5.15
C GLY A 106 22.63 -3.46 4.96
N ILE A 107 21.95 -2.82 4.00
CA ILE A 107 20.57 -3.13 3.66
C ILE A 107 20.54 -3.93 2.35
N ILE A 108 19.74 -4.99 2.36
CA ILE A 108 19.50 -5.78 1.16
C ILE A 108 18.77 -4.88 0.16
N PRO A 109 19.25 -4.76 -1.09
CA PRO A 109 18.54 -4.01 -2.11
C PRO A 109 17.12 -4.55 -2.24
N VAL A 110 16.14 -3.71 -1.96
CA VAL A 110 14.74 -4.07 -2.13
C VAL A 110 14.30 -3.50 -3.48
N PRO A 111 13.78 -4.32 -4.40
CA PRO A 111 13.29 -3.84 -5.68
C PRO A 111 12.26 -2.72 -5.49
N GLY A 112 12.25 -1.73 -6.39
CA GLY A 112 11.30 -0.60 -6.34
C GLY A 112 9.83 -1.06 -6.21
N TRP A 113 9.47 -2.21 -6.83
CA TRP A 113 8.14 -2.80 -6.71
C TRP A 113 7.74 -3.18 -5.26
N ALA A 114 8.68 -3.36 -4.34
CA ALA A 114 8.39 -3.64 -2.93
C ALA A 114 7.83 -2.43 -2.18
N ALA A 115 7.99 -1.21 -2.71
CA ALA A 115 7.33 -0.01 -2.19
C ALA A 115 5.94 0.21 -2.80
N GLY A 116 5.63 -0.50 -3.87
CA GLY A 116 4.49 -0.29 -4.75
C GLY A 116 3.14 -0.68 -4.17
N SER A 117 2.16 -0.66 -5.08
CA SER A 117 0.74 -0.81 -4.76
C SER A 117 0.37 -2.15 -4.13
N TYR A 118 1.13 -3.21 -4.41
CA TYR A 118 0.81 -4.55 -3.92
C TYR A 118 1.59 -4.94 -2.67
N ASN A 119 2.89 -4.65 -2.63
CA ASN A 119 3.79 -5.20 -1.62
C ASN A 119 4.26 -4.17 -0.58
N GLY A 120 3.92 -2.91 -0.76
CA GLY A 120 4.47 -1.83 0.07
C GLY A 120 3.42 -0.86 0.60
N PRO A 121 3.90 0.25 1.13
CA PRO A 121 3.11 1.26 1.82
C PRO A 121 2.03 1.93 0.98
N VAL A 122 2.16 1.94 -0.34
CA VAL A 122 1.08 2.40 -1.22
C VAL A 122 -0.14 1.48 -1.10
N GLY A 123 0.08 0.16 -1.03
CA GLY A 123 -0.99 -0.81 -0.76
C GLY A 123 -1.62 -0.64 0.62
N GLU A 124 -0.78 -0.40 1.63
CA GLU A 124 -1.24 -0.06 2.98
C GLU A 124 -2.08 1.23 2.98
N ALA A 125 -1.67 2.25 2.24
CA ALA A 125 -2.41 3.50 2.12
C ALA A 125 -3.75 3.34 1.39
N TYR A 126 -3.88 2.46 0.41
CA TYR A 126 -5.18 2.14 -0.20
C TYR A 126 -6.15 1.53 0.82
N PHE A 127 -5.69 0.61 1.63
CA PHE A 127 -6.49 0.04 2.70
C PHE A 127 -6.96 1.09 3.71
N LEU A 128 -6.05 1.96 4.15
CA LEU A 128 -6.38 3.01 5.11
C LEU A 128 -7.28 4.10 4.52
N GLU A 129 -7.18 4.37 3.22
CA GLU A 129 -8.15 5.23 2.55
C GLU A 129 -9.56 4.63 2.54
N ASP A 130 -9.69 3.33 2.26
CA ASP A 130 -10.97 2.63 2.35
C ASP A 130 -11.56 2.69 3.77
N LEU A 131 -10.74 2.48 4.79
CA LEU A 131 -11.17 2.66 6.19
C LEU A 131 -11.62 4.10 6.49
N TYR A 132 -10.90 5.10 5.98
CA TYR A 132 -11.32 6.48 6.12
C TYR A 132 -12.69 6.73 5.48
N GLN A 133 -12.96 6.16 4.31
CA GLN A 133 -14.25 6.33 3.64
C GLN A 133 -15.41 5.80 4.49
N VAL A 134 -15.21 4.73 5.23
CA VAL A 134 -16.23 4.11 6.08
C VAL A 134 -16.34 4.77 7.46
N THR A 135 -15.19 5.07 8.11
CA THR A 135 -15.16 5.48 9.51
C THR A 135 -15.04 6.97 9.74
N ARG A 136 -14.48 7.70 8.77
CA ARG A 136 -14.10 9.13 8.87
C ARG A 136 -13.07 9.43 9.96
N LYS A 137 -12.33 8.44 10.46
CA LYS A 137 -11.25 8.64 11.43
C LYS A 137 -10.04 9.29 10.75
N GLN A 138 -9.67 10.48 11.22
CA GLN A 138 -8.66 11.32 10.58
C GLN A 138 -7.29 10.66 10.52
N GLU A 139 -6.93 9.83 11.49
CA GLU A 139 -5.64 9.11 11.54
C GLU A 139 -5.37 8.29 10.26
N TYR A 140 -6.41 7.70 9.64
CA TYR A 140 -6.26 6.95 8.40
C TYR A 140 -5.94 7.88 7.22
N ARG A 141 -6.63 9.00 7.14
CA ARG A 141 -6.36 10.02 6.11
C ARG A 141 -4.96 10.62 6.28
N ASP A 142 -4.52 10.86 7.50
CA ASP A 142 -3.20 11.40 7.79
C ASP A 142 -2.10 10.44 7.33
N PHE A 143 -2.30 9.12 7.50
CA PHE A 143 -1.38 8.11 6.97
C PHE A 143 -1.29 8.17 5.43
N VAL A 144 -2.42 8.25 4.74
CA VAL A 144 -2.49 8.33 3.27
C VAL A 144 -1.75 9.58 2.76
N LEU A 145 -2.02 10.74 3.35
CA LEU A 145 -1.37 11.99 2.96
C LEU A 145 0.14 11.96 3.23
N ARG A 146 0.55 11.42 4.37
CA ARG A 146 1.97 11.27 4.70
C ARG A 146 2.67 10.33 3.71
N THR A 147 2.06 9.22 3.34
CA THR A 147 2.61 8.30 2.33
C THR A 147 2.77 9.01 0.98
N ALA A 148 1.77 9.78 0.56
CA ALA A 148 1.84 10.54 -0.69
C ALA A 148 2.94 11.60 -0.67
N ASP A 149 3.11 12.31 0.45
CA ASP A 149 4.17 13.32 0.59
C ASP A 149 5.57 12.69 0.59
N ILE A 150 5.76 11.55 1.27
CA ILE A 150 7.03 10.81 1.24
C ILE A 150 7.38 10.37 -0.19
N LEU A 151 6.41 9.90 -0.97
CA LEU A 151 6.62 9.55 -2.37
C LEU A 151 7.06 10.73 -3.21
N MET A 152 6.45 11.90 -3.01
CA MET A 152 6.86 13.13 -3.70
C MET A 152 8.29 13.54 -3.34
N GLU A 153 8.66 13.44 -2.07
CA GLU A 153 10.01 13.78 -1.58
C GLU A 153 11.09 12.81 -2.08
N ALA A 154 10.72 11.54 -2.27
CA ALA A 154 11.65 10.49 -2.67
C ALA A 154 11.85 10.42 -4.19
N ALA A 155 11.05 11.11 -4.99
CA ALA A 155 11.20 11.12 -6.44
C ALA A 155 12.53 11.75 -6.87
N SER A 156 13.20 11.07 -7.78
CA SER A 156 14.36 11.60 -8.49
C SER A 156 13.95 12.27 -9.79
N ARG A 157 14.83 13.10 -10.34
CA ARG A 157 14.60 13.76 -11.63
C ARG A 157 15.86 13.67 -12.49
N ASP A 158 15.70 13.28 -13.73
CA ASP A 158 16.71 13.36 -14.77
C ASP A 158 16.10 13.86 -16.10
N GLU A 159 16.79 13.65 -17.21
CA GLU A 159 16.31 14.02 -18.54
C GLU A 159 15.06 13.26 -19.00
N ARG A 160 14.74 12.13 -18.38
CA ARG A 160 13.53 11.33 -18.63
C ARG A 160 12.31 11.86 -17.88
N GLY A 161 12.47 12.74 -16.90
CA GLY A 161 11.42 13.28 -16.05
C GLY A 161 11.55 12.84 -14.58
N LEU A 162 10.42 12.71 -13.90
CA LEU A 162 10.35 12.20 -12.53
C LEU A 162 10.31 10.67 -12.51
N PHE A 163 11.09 10.07 -11.63
CA PHE A 163 11.12 8.61 -11.44
C PHE A 163 11.50 8.25 -10.00
N TRP A 164 11.22 7.00 -9.61
CA TRP A 164 11.61 6.44 -8.30
C TRP A 164 12.52 5.22 -8.46
N SER A 165 12.32 4.45 -9.53
CA SER A 165 13.07 3.25 -9.82
C SER A 165 13.30 3.12 -11.32
N GLU A 166 13.94 2.04 -11.75
CA GLU A 166 14.04 1.69 -13.17
C GLU A 166 12.87 0.83 -13.67
N GLN A 167 11.83 0.65 -12.83
CA GLN A 167 10.64 -0.15 -13.15
C GLN A 167 9.44 0.76 -13.38
N GLU A 168 9.00 0.87 -14.60
CA GLU A 168 7.94 1.79 -15.02
C GLU A 168 6.52 1.20 -14.92
N ASP A 169 6.37 -0.05 -14.45
CA ASP A 169 5.08 -0.72 -14.40
C ASP A 169 4.19 -0.27 -13.22
N ILE A 170 2.96 -0.77 -13.19
CA ILE A 170 1.95 -0.44 -12.17
C ILE A 170 2.34 -0.89 -10.76
N THR A 171 3.28 -1.82 -10.63
CA THR A 171 3.74 -2.30 -9.32
C THR A 171 4.80 -1.38 -8.70
N ALA A 172 5.36 -0.46 -9.48
CA ALA A 172 6.38 0.50 -9.09
C ALA A 172 5.98 1.93 -9.50
N ASP A 173 6.75 2.58 -10.35
CA ASP A 173 6.62 4.01 -10.70
C ASP A 173 5.23 4.38 -11.25
N GLY A 174 4.68 3.56 -12.16
CA GLY A 174 3.32 3.75 -12.66
C GLY A 174 2.27 3.68 -11.56
N GLY A 175 2.45 2.80 -10.57
CA GLY A 175 1.58 2.67 -9.39
C GLY A 175 1.65 3.90 -8.48
N PHE A 176 2.82 4.52 -8.35
CA PHE A 176 2.98 5.75 -7.56
C PHE A 176 2.26 6.93 -8.19
N ILE A 177 2.35 7.08 -9.51
CA ILE A 177 1.62 8.12 -10.26
C ILE A 177 0.11 7.95 -10.08
N VAL A 178 -0.39 6.73 -10.24
CA VAL A 178 -1.82 6.41 -10.04
C VAL A 178 -2.25 6.69 -8.60
N PHE A 179 -1.42 6.37 -7.63
CA PHE A 179 -1.72 6.67 -6.23
C PHE A 179 -1.86 8.17 -5.97
N GLN A 180 -0.99 9.01 -6.51
CA GLN A 180 -1.08 10.47 -6.38
C GLN A 180 -2.39 11.02 -6.98
N ASP A 181 -2.80 10.54 -8.16
CA ASP A 181 -4.08 10.91 -8.78
C ASP A 181 -5.27 10.49 -7.90
N ILE A 182 -5.24 9.28 -7.33
CA ILE A 182 -6.28 8.82 -6.41
C ILE A 182 -6.35 9.70 -5.16
N VAL A 183 -5.20 10.04 -4.57
CA VAL A 183 -5.16 10.95 -3.40
C VAL A 183 -5.77 12.31 -3.76
N TYR A 184 -5.44 12.87 -4.93
CA TYR A 184 -6.09 14.09 -5.41
C TYR A 184 -7.60 13.93 -5.53
N ARG A 185 -8.10 12.89 -6.19
CA ARG A 185 -9.55 12.65 -6.37
C ARG A 185 -10.30 12.51 -5.05
N ARG A 186 -9.65 11.97 -4.02
CA ARG A 186 -10.22 11.76 -2.70
C ARG A 186 -10.17 12.98 -1.79
N THR A 187 -9.25 13.91 -2.05
CA THR A 187 -8.95 15.04 -1.15
C THR A 187 -9.18 16.41 -1.76
N GLY A 188 -9.10 16.52 -3.10
CA GLY A 188 -9.09 17.80 -3.81
C GLY A 188 -7.76 18.57 -3.67
N ILE A 189 -6.74 18.02 -3.03
CA ILE A 189 -5.45 18.70 -2.79
C ILE A 189 -4.62 18.73 -4.07
N ARG A 190 -4.55 19.88 -4.71
CA ARG A 190 -4.03 20.08 -6.05
C ARG A 190 -2.59 19.63 -6.26
N LYS A 191 -1.72 19.76 -5.25
CA LYS A 191 -0.31 19.37 -5.36
C LYS A 191 -0.11 17.93 -5.83
N TYR A 192 -1.01 16.99 -5.45
CA TYR A 192 -0.91 15.59 -5.84
C TYR A 192 -1.23 15.38 -7.33
N LEU A 193 -2.22 16.11 -7.88
CA LEU A 193 -2.51 16.05 -9.31
C LEU A 193 -1.39 16.68 -10.13
N ASP A 194 -0.87 17.83 -9.69
CA ASP A 194 0.20 18.52 -10.40
C ASP A 194 1.45 17.62 -10.47
N PHE A 195 1.78 16.97 -9.34
CA PHE A 195 2.90 16.03 -9.29
C PHE A 195 2.66 14.77 -10.16
N ALA A 196 1.45 14.16 -10.09
CA ALA A 196 1.11 13.01 -10.92
C ALA A 196 1.17 13.36 -12.42
N SER A 197 0.70 14.54 -12.81
CA SER A 197 0.74 15.01 -14.18
C SER A 197 2.18 15.19 -14.68
N GLU A 198 3.04 15.79 -13.85
CA GLU A 198 4.45 15.97 -14.16
C GLU A 198 5.18 14.62 -14.30
N ALA A 199 4.91 13.67 -13.40
CA ALA A 199 5.53 12.35 -13.41
C ALA A 199 5.04 11.48 -14.60
N ALA A 200 3.84 11.74 -15.11
CA ALA A 200 3.28 11.03 -16.26
C ALA A 200 3.73 11.60 -17.61
N GLU A 201 4.34 12.79 -17.63
CA GLU A 201 4.86 13.36 -18.87
C GLU A 201 6.13 12.63 -19.29
N PRO A 202 6.19 12.07 -20.53
CA PRO A 202 7.41 11.45 -21.02
C PRO A 202 8.53 12.50 -21.02
N GLY A 203 9.67 12.16 -20.50
CA GLY A 203 10.88 12.95 -20.65
C GLY A 203 11.17 13.20 -22.14
N THR A 204 11.83 14.30 -22.44
CA THR A 204 12.28 14.61 -23.81
C THR A 204 13.78 14.39 -23.93
N THR A 205 14.23 13.89 -25.08
CA THR A 205 15.65 13.85 -25.41
C THR A 205 16.24 15.26 -25.41
N ALA A 206 17.56 15.39 -25.33
CA ALA A 206 18.25 16.68 -25.46
C ALA A 206 17.90 17.49 -26.75
N GLY A 207 17.26 16.83 -27.72
CA GLY A 207 16.71 17.46 -28.95
C GLY A 207 15.23 17.84 -28.86
N GLY A 208 14.57 17.64 -27.69
CA GLY A 208 13.14 17.95 -27.50
C GLY A 208 12.18 16.90 -28.09
N GLU A 209 12.68 15.75 -28.52
CA GLU A 209 11.84 14.66 -29.00
C GLU A 209 11.47 13.75 -27.81
N PRO A 210 10.23 13.24 -27.76
CA PRO A 210 9.85 12.27 -26.71
C PRO A 210 10.69 11.01 -26.84
N PHE A 211 11.01 10.38 -25.70
CA PHE A 211 11.65 9.06 -25.70
C PHE A 211 10.78 8.06 -26.47
N PRO A 212 11.37 7.20 -27.30
CA PRO A 212 10.62 6.15 -27.97
C PRO A 212 10.00 5.19 -26.95
N PRO A 213 8.81 4.64 -27.25
CA PRO A 213 8.10 3.73 -26.37
C PRO A 213 8.85 2.44 -26.11
#